data_031aaeb62ac41d2e12b066d6d8d08754
#
_entry.id   031aaeb62ac41d2e12b066d6d8d08754
#
_cell.length_a   1.000
_cell.length_b   1.000
_cell.length_c   1.000
_cell.angle_alpha   90.00
_cell.angle_beta   90.00
_cell.angle_gamma   90.00
#
_symmetry.space_group_name_H-M   'P 1'
#
loop_
_entity.id
_entity.type
_entity.pdbx_description
1 polymer ?
#
loop_
_entity_poly.entity_id
_entity_poly.type
_entity_poly.pdbx_seq_one_letter_code
_entity_poly.pdbx_strand_id
1 'polypeptide(L)'
;PIKSSAASDVYKRQPQEMSFDSEVGDCADYYFIYGGNADKVIANVRELTGQAPLYPLWALGFWQCRERYKSPDELCEVVDKYRKLKVPLDGIIQDWQYWGCDSNWNAMKFQNPRYINKMGDKEYMKYLPNGEDKSARYGTPRIKTPKEMIDYVHKQNAHIMISVWASFGPWTEMYQKMDSLKALLQFDTWPNNAGVRPYDPYNPVARDLYWSEMKKNIFDLGMDGWWLDSTEPDHMNLKDQDFNTLTYLGTFRRVHNAFPLMSNKGVYEHQRATTSDKRVFLLTRSSFLGQQRYASHSWSGDVVSTWEVMRKQLAAGLNYSLCGIPYWNTDLGGFFAWKYNNNVNNIAYHELHVRWYQWGVFQPIMRSHNSSPVAVEIYQFGQKGDWAYDALEKYTHLRYRLLPYLYSTSWEVTSKAGSFIRPLMMDFPKDPKVLDMDTEYMFGHNFLVRPVTDSLYTWQDKNQNGYLKDLKKIGNTEVYLPKGANWTDFWTGQTLEGGQTIQREVPIDIMPIYVRAGSILPWGPAVQYSTEKKWDNLTIRIYPGADAEFTLYEDEFDNYNYEKGAYTTILMKWDDKERTLTINERKGNYKGMLKNRKFNIILVEPGKGCGDKDSPTFDQSISYKGKQVNVKL
;
A
#
# COMPACT_ATOMS: atom_id res chain seq x y z
N PRO A 1 27.47 4.74 -5.54
CA PRO A 1 26.38 3.96 -5.01
C PRO A 1 26.87 2.61 -4.53
N ILE A 2 26.45 2.20 -3.35
CA ILE A 2 26.79 0.89 -2.80
C ILE A 2 25.89 -0.13 -3.48
N LYS A 3 26.47 -1.11 -4.16
CA LYS A 3 25.69 -2.21 -4.75
C LYS A 3 25.19 -3.10 -3.61
N SER A 4 23.88 -3.29 -3.50
CA SER A 4 23.30 -4.25 -2.56
C SER A 4 23.73 -5.71 -2.83
N SER A 5 24.24 -5.99 -4.04
CA SER A 5 24.84 -7.27 -4.39
C SER A 5 26.15 -7.58 -3.64
N ALA A 6 26.81 -6.56 -3.09
CA ALA A 6 28.01 -6.76 -2.29
C ALA A 6 27.75 -7.54 -1.01
N ALA A 7 26.57 -7.32 -0.38
CA ALA A 7 26.20 -8.05 0.83
C ALA A 7 26.02 -9.57 0.57
N SER A 8 25.59 -9.97 -0.62
CA SER A 8 25.43 -11.40 -0.95
C SER A 8 26.77 -12.10 -1.29
N ASP A 9 27.77 -11.35 -1.70
CA ASP A 9 29.11 -11.90 -1.99
C ASP A 9 29.93 -12.15 -0.70
N VAL A 10 29.71 -11.35 0.33
CA VAL A 10 30.35 -11.51 1.63
C VAL A 10 30.01 -12.85 2.27
N TYR A 11 28.76 -13.26 2.22
CA TYR A 11 28.31 -14.55 2.77
C TYR A 11 28.93 -15.77 2.08
N LYS A 12 29.34 -15.64 0.83
CA LYS A 12 29.95 -16.75 0.08
C LYS A 12 31.45 -16.90 0.30
N ARG A 13 32.13 -15.83 0.69
CA ARG A 13 33.60 -15.82 0.78
C ARG A 13 34.11 -16.03 2.19
N GLN A 14 33.56 -15.29 3.16
CA GLN A 14 34.02 -15.40 4.57
C GLN A 14 32.88 -15.01 5.55
N PRO A 15 32.26 -15.97 6.24
CA PRO A 15 31.11 -15.70 7.12
C PRO A 15 31.37 -14.76 8.30
N GLN A 16 32.65 -14.43 8.56
CA GLN A 16 33.07 -13.59 9.70
C GLN A 16 33.55 -12.19 9.27
N GLU A 17 33.60 -11.92 7.96
CA GLU A 17 34.03 -10.62 7.44
C GLU A 17 32.89 -9.94 6.69
N MET A 18 32.82 -8.63 6.81
CA MET A 18 31.88 -7.78 6.08
C MET A 18 32.65 -6.74 5.28
N SER A 19 32.36 -6.64 3.98
CA SER A 19 32.89 -5.61 3.12
C SER A 19 31.80 -4.75 2.51
N PHE A 20 32.13 -3.51 2.17
CA PHE A 20 31.32 -2.59 1.38
C PHE A 20 32.09 -2.28 0.11
N ASP A 21 31.55 -2.71 -1.01
CA ASP A 21 32.14 -2.48 -2.33
C ASP A 21 31.31 -1.44 -3.09
N SER A 22 31.97 -0.44 -3.65
CA SER A 22 31.37 0.58 -4.49
C SER A 22 32.05 0.61 -5.85
N GLU A 23 31.27 0.57 -6.93
CA GLU A 23 31.79 0.67 -8.29
C GLU A 23 32.36 2.05 -8.57
N VAL A 24 31.77 3.11 -8.02
CA VAL A 24 32.20 4.49 -8.12
C VAL A 24 32.03 5.17 -6.77
N GLY A 25 33.10 5.75 -6.25
CA GLY A 25 33.05 6.49 -4.99
C GLY A 25 34.24 7.44 -4.85
N ASP A 26 34.02 8.63 -4.33
CA ASP A 26 35.06 9.62 -4.03
C ASP A 26 35.60 9.42 -2.61
N CYS A 27 34.80 8.90 -1.71
CA CYS A 27 35.12 8.63 -0.32
C CYS A 27 34.25 7.53 0.27
N ALA A 28 34.67 6.98 1.40
CA ALA A 28 33.81 6.13 2.25
C ALA A 28 33.26 7.01 3.38
N ASP A 29 31.93 7.16 3.41
CA ASP A 29 31.22 7.87 4.45
C ASP A 29 30.11 6.96 5.00
N TYR A 30 30.16 6.66 6.29
CA TYR A 30 29.22 5.75 6.93
C TYR A 30 28.84 6.20 8.33
N TYR A 31 27.64 5.82 8.75
CA TYR A 31 27.10 6.11 10.07
C TYR A 31 26.85 4.81 10.84
N PHE A 32 27.33 4.75 12.07
CA PHE A 32 26.90 3.74 13.02
C PHE A 32 25.81 4.34 13.91
N ILE A 33 24.61 3.77 13.82
CA ILE A 33 23.42 4.29 14.50
C ILE A 33 23.06 3.34 15.65
N TYR A 34 23.31 3.78 16.88
CA TYR A 34 22.93 3.07 18.09
C TYR A 34 21.63 3.64 18.68
N GLY A 35 20.64 2.77 18.99
CA GLY A 35 19.36 3.19 19.56
C GLY A 35 18.97 2.46 20.84
N GLY A 36 19.66 1.37 21.18
CA GLY A 36 19.31 0.49 22.31
C GLY A 36 18.13 -0.46 22.03
N ASN A 37 17.26 -0.13 21.08
CA ASN A 37 16.21 -0.99 20.54
C ASN A 37 15.93 -0.64 19.08
N ALA A 38 15.20 -1.50 18.38
CA ALA A 38 14.94 -1.36 16.95
C ALA A 38 14.15 -0.07 16.61
N ASP A 39 13.13 0.29 17.37
CA ASP A 39 12.34 1.50 17.14
C ASP A 39 13.22 2.75 17.23
N LYS A 40 14.11 2.83 18.21
CA LYS A 40 15.01 3.97 18.36
C LYS A 40 16.06 4.02 17.26
N VAL A 41 16.55 2.88 16.76
CA VAL A 41 17.44 2.83 15.59
C VAL A 41 16.72 3.39 14.37
N ILE A 42 15.50 2.93 14.08
CA ILE A 42 14.70 3.41 12.96
C ILE A 42 14.39 4.90 13.09
N ALA A 43 14.05 5.37 14.31
CA ALA A 43 13.80 6.78 14.56
C ALA A 43 15.04 7.63 14.28
N ASN A 44 16.22 7.20 14.72
CA ASN A 44 17.48 7.88 14.45
C ASN A 44 17.85 7.86 12.95
N VAL A 45 17.56 6.75 12.24
CA VAL A 45 17.71 6.70 10.77
C VAL A 45 16.83 7.74 10.10
N ARG A 46 15.56 7.87 10.53
CA ARG A 46 14.64 8.86 9.96
C ARG A 46 14.96 10.30 10.38
N GLU A 47 15.59 10.51 11.51
CA GLU A 47 16.12 11.83 11.89
C GLU A 47 17.19 12.30 10.89
N LEU A 48 18.07 11.40 10.45
CA LEU A 48 19.09 11.69 9.46
C LEU A 48 18.53 11.79 8.02
N THR A 49 17.57 10.96 7.68
CA THR A 49 17.10 10.77 6.30
C THR A 49 15.76 11.45 6.00
N GLY A 50 15.08 11.96 7.01
CA GLY A 50 13.80 12.65 6.93
C GLY A 50 12.61 11.80 7.40
N GLN A 51 11.64 12.45 8.05
CA GLN A 51 10.41 11.83 8.54
C GLN A 51 9.41 11.62 7.41
N ALA A 52 8.59 10.57 7.53
CA ALA A 52 7.49 10.33 6.61
C ALA A 52 6.32 11.27 6.94
N PRO A 53 5.77 12.03 5.97
CA PRO A 53 4.57 12.82 6.20
C PRO A 53 3.35 11.93 6.40
N LEU A 54 2.32 12.48 7.04
CA LEU A 54 1.07 11.76 7.27
C LEU A 54 0.29 11.60 5.97
N TYR A 55 -0.10 10.36 5.66
CA TYR A 55 -0.95 10.07 4.51
C TYR A 55 -2.38 10.54 4.73
N PRO A 56 -3.14 10.85 3.65
CA PRO A 56 -4.56 11.12 3.78
C PRO A 56 -5.30 9.84 4.21
N LEU A 57 -6.42 10.00 4.91
CA LEU A 57 -7.18 8.85 5.42
C LEU A 57 -7.60 7.88 4.32
N TRP A 58 -8.04 8.39 3.16
CA TRP A 58 -8.48 7.58 2.03
C TRP A 58 -7.37 6.70 1.43
N ALA A 59 -6.08 7.07 1.60
CA ALA A 59 -4.97 6.24 1.15
C ALA A 59 -4.89 4.90 1.90
N LEU A 60 -5.40 4.84 3.14
CA LEU A 60 -5.41 3.64 3.96
C LEU A 60 -6.61 2.71 3.70
N GLY A 61 -7.56 3.13 2.86
CA GLY A 61 -8.66 2.29 2.38
C GLY A 61 -8.21 1.25 1.36
N PHE A 62 -9.14 0.76 0.56
CA PHE A 62 -8.87 -0.20 -0.51
C PHE A 62 -8.76 0.50 -1.87
N TRP A 63 -7.76 0.11 -2.66
CA TRP A 63 -7.46 0.59 -4.00
C TRP A 63 -7.61 -0.50 -5.03
N GLN A 64 -8.44 -0.24 -6.05
CA GLN A 64 -8.60 -1.13 -7.19
C GLN A 64 -7.79 -0.63 -8.38
N CYS A 65 -6.99 -1.50 -8.95
CA CYS A 65 -6.24 -1.28 -10.17
C CYS A 65 -6.39 -2.48 -11.11
N ARG A 66 -6.11 -2.26 -12.37
CA ARG A 66 -5.97 -3.27 -13.43
C ARG A 66 -5.00 -2.73 -14.47
N GLU A 67 -4.16 -3.55 -15.03
CA GLU A 67 -3.50 -3.28 -16.30
C GLU A 67 -4.43 -3.75 -17.43
N ARG A 68 -5.21 -2.90 -18.03
CA ARG A 68 -5.60 -1.52 -17.70
C ARG A 68 -7.08 -1.29 -18.03
N TYR A 69 -7.66 -0.26 -17.48
CA TYR A 69 -8.95 0.26 -17.96
C TYR A 69 -8.71 0.99 -19.28
N LYS A 70 -9.53 0.69 -20.31
CA LYS A 70 -9.30 1.16 -21.68
C LYS A 70 -10.13 2.36 -22.05
N SER A 71 -11.05 2.77 -21.19
CA SER A 71 -11.91 3.94 -21.41
C SER A 71 -12.38 4.54 -20.08
N PRO A 72 -12.82 5.81 -20.10
CA PRO A 72 -13.46 6.44 -18.95
C PRO A 72 -14.68 5.67 -18.44
N ASP A 73 -15.50 5.15 -19.35
CA ASP A 73 -16.71 4.39 -18.99
C ASP A 73 -16.35 3.11 -18.24
N GLU A 74 -15.39 2.34 -18.74
CA GLU A 74 -14.93 1.08 -18.09
C GLU A 74 -14.42 1.35 -16.66
N LEU A 75 -13.61 2.39 -16.48
CA LEU A 75 -13.10 2.77 -15.17
C LEU A 75 -14.25 3.17 -14.22
N CYS A 76 -15.16 4.01 -14.68
CA CYS A 76 -16.30 4.46 -13.87
C CYS A 76 -17.28 3.33 -13.53
N GLU A 77 -17.50 2.39 -14.44
CA GLU A 77 -18.34 1.20 -14.21
C GLU A 77 -17.81 0.31 -13.09
N VAL A 78 -16.50 0.22 -12.92
CA VAL A 78 -15.90 -0.51 -11.79
C VAL A 78 -16.28 0.14 -10.47
N VAL A 79 -16.16 1.46 -10.36
CA VAL A 79 -16.56 2.21 -9.16
C VAL A 79 -18.05 2.03 -8.89
N ASP A 80 -18.91 2.16 -9.90
CA ASP A 80 -20.36 1.96 -9.79
C ASP A 80 -20.67 0.54 -9.25
N LYS A 81 -19.96 -0.46 -9.75
CA LYS A 81 -20.17 -1.85 -9.37
C LYS A 81 -19.80 -2.12 -7.91
N TYR A 82 -18.67 -1.57 -7.44
CA TYR A 82 -18.31 -1.64 -6.02
C TYR A 82 -19.37 -0.96 -5.14
N ARG A 83 -19.85 0.23 -5.50
CA ARG A 83 -20.93 0.93 -4.78
C ARG A 83 -22.22 0.12 -4.76
N LYS A 84 -22.62 -0.45 -5.90
CA LYS A 84 -23.82 -1.31 -6.01
C LYS A 84 -23.73 -2.57 -5.15
N LEU A 85 -22.56 -3.21 -5.11
CA LEU A 85 -22.29 -4.39 -4.29
C LEU A 85 -22.14 -4.05 -2.80
N LYS A 86 -22.03 -2.76 -2.45
CA LYS A 86 -21.76 -2.28 -1.08
C LYS A 86 -20.41 -2.80 -0.53
N VAL A 87 -19.46 -3.07 -1.42
CA VAL A 87 -18.09 -3.40 -1.05
C VAL A 87 -17.30 -2.10 -0.95
N PRO A 88 -16.61 -1.85 0.16
CA PRO A 88 -15.86 -0.62 0.35
C PRO A 88 -14.77 -0.41 -0.70
N LEU A 89 -14.63 0.86 -1.14
CA LEU A 89 -13.59 1.30 -2.08
C LEU A 89 -13.30 2.77 -1.85
N ASP A 90 -12.04 3.15 -1.63
CA ASP A 90 -11.59 4.55 -1.58
C ASP A 90 -10.95 5.01 -2.87
N GLY A 91 -10.28 4.14 -3.62
CA GLY A 91 -9.56 4.58 -4.79
C GLY A 91 -9.58 3.63 -5.98
N ILE A 92 -9.46 4.24 -7.16
CA ILE A 92 -9.26 3.54 -8.42
C ILE A 92 -8.04 4.12 -9.13
N ILE A 93 -7.31 3.28 -9.88
CA ILE A 93 -6.07 3.69 -10.53
C ILE A 93 -6.22 3.57 -12.04
N GLN A 94 -5.97 4.69 -12.74
CA GLN A 94 -5.80 4.73 -14.18
C GLN A 94 -4.36 4.36 -14.51
N ASP A 95 -4.18 3.22 -15.14
CA ASP A 95 -2.90 2.73 -15.62
C ASP A 95 -2.53 3.35 -16.98
N TRP A 96 -1.41 2.94 -17.54
CA TRP A 96 -0.78 3.45 -18.75
C TRP A 96 -1.66 3.44 -20.02
N GLN A 97 -1.13 3.93 -21.16
CA GLN A 97 -1.77 4.07 -22.50
C GLN A 97 -2.96 5.03 -22.59
N TYR A 98 -3.28 5.83 -21.58
CA TYR A 98 -4.22 6.95 -21.77
C TYR A 98 -3.67 8.00 -22.74
N TRP A 99 -2.37 7.95 -23.01
CA TRP A 99 -1.65 8.77 -24.01
C TRP A 99 -1.70 8.22 -25.45
N GLY A 100 -2.15 6.98 -25.66
CA GLY A 100 -2.22 6.34 -26.96
C GLY A 100 -1.09 5.36 -27.25
N CYS A 101 -0.30 5.57 -28.31
CA CYS A 101 0.73 4.65 -28.76
C CYS A 101 2.08 4.82 -28.01
N ASP A 102 2.99 3.86 -28.25
CA ASP A 102 4.31 3.82 -27.58
C ASP A 102 5.20 5.01 -27.94
N SER A 103 5.12 5.56 -29.17
CA SER A 103 5.86 6.78 -29.53
C SER A 103 5.38 8.03 -28.78
N ASN A 104 4.16 8.01 -28.20
CA ASN A 104 3.62 9.00 -27.30
C ASN A 104 3.78 8.61 -25.82
N TRP A 105 4.67 7.68 -25.51
CA TRP A 105 4.87 7.16 -24.17
C TRP A 105 4.95 8.28 -23.13
N ASN A 106 4.11 8.17 -22.09
CA ASN A 106 4.06 9.13 -21.00
C ASN A 106 3.91 10.61 -21.46
N ALA A 107 3.07 10.86 -22.45
CA ALA A 107 2.84 12.22 -22.95
C ALA A 107 2.27 13.17 -21.87
N MET A 108 1.91 12.65 -20.68
CA MET A 108 1.22 13.38 -19.60
C MET A 108 -0.04 14.11 -20.09
N LYS A 109 -0.67 13.56 -21.13
CA LYS A 109 -1.91 14.05 -21.73
C LYS A 109 -2.77 12.86 -22.09
N PHE A 110 -4.07 13.01 -21.91
CA PHE A 110 -5.03 12.06 -22.45
C PHE A 110 -5.16 12.31 -23.97
N GLN A 111 -4.53 11.46 -24.75
CA GLN A 111 -4.51 11.51 -26.22
C GLN A 111 -5.13 10.26 -26.87
N ASN A 112 -5.33 9.20 -26.08
CA ASN A 112 -6.02 8.01 -26.58
C ASN A 112 -7.45 8.39 -26.98
N PRO A 113 -7.88 8.07 -28.21
CA PRO A 113 -9.21 8.47 -28.76
C PRO A 113 -10.40 8.11 -27.88
N ARG A 114 -10.30 7.06 -27.09
CA ARG A 114 -11.36 6.63 -26.16
C ARG A 114 -11.56 7.59 -25.00
N TYR A 115 -10.48 8.21 -24.52
CA TYR A 115 -10.51 9.14 -23.39
C TYR A 115 -10.93 10.55 -23.78
N ILE A 116 -10.75 10.93 -25.04
CA ILE A 116 -11.07 12.27 -25.57
C ILE A 116 -12.24 12.28 -26.53
N ASN A 117 -13.01 11.19 -26.59
CA ASN A 117 -14.18 11.01 -27.46
C ASN A 117 -13.89 11.29 -28.95
N LYS A 118 -12.77 10.77 -29.46
CA LYS A 118 -12.31 10.92 -30.85
C LYS A 118 -12.33 9.60 -31.63
N MET A 119 -13.10 8.61 -31.16
CA MET A 119 -13.27 7.34 -31.86
C MET A 119 -13.83 7.59 -33.28
N GLY A 120 -13.17 6.94 -34.25
CA GLY A 120 -13.48 7.16 -35.69
C GLY A 120 -12.72 8.30 -36.33
N ASP A 121 -12.08 9.19 -35.56
CA ASP A 121 -11.16 10.19 -36.10
C ASP A 121 -9.84 9.50 -36.51
N LYS A 122 -9.55 9.51 -37.84
CA LYS A 122 -8.41 8.83 -38.42
C LYS A 122 -7.07 9.27 -37.82
N GLU A 123 -6.94 10.53 -37.45
CA GLU A 123 -5.73 11.08 -36.87
C GLU A 123 -5.48 10.50 -35.47
N TYR A 124 -6.51 10.45 -34.65
CA TYR A 124 -6.39 9.91 -33.28
C TYR A 124 -6.40 8.37 -33.21
N MET A 125 -7.08 7.68 -34.16
CA MET A 125 -7.11 6.21 -34.18
C MET A 125 -5.74 5.56 -34.35
N LYS A 126 -4.77 6.27 -34.92
CA LYS A 126 -3.37 5.78 -35.00
C LYS A 126 -2.69 5.64 -33.63
N TYR A 127 -3.19 6.36 -32.59
CA TYR A 127 -2.66 6.27 -31.22
C TYR A 127 -3.18 5.07 -30.43
N LEU A 128 -4.10 4.29 -30.98
CA LEU A 128 -4.50 3.05 -30.34
C LEU A 128 -3.34 2.05 -30.33
N PRO A 129 -3.17 1.31 -29.23
CA PRO A 129 -2.13 0.28 -29.12
C PRO A 129 -2.18 -0.74 -30.24
N ASN A 130 -1.03 -1.32 -30.55
CA ASN A 130 -0.98 -2.43 -31.47
C ASN A 130 -1.79 -3.62 -30.94
N GLY A 131 -2.52 -4.29 -31.84
CA GLY A 131 -3.40 -5.41 -31.48
C GLY A 131 -4.78 -5.02 -30.96
N GLU A 132 -5.08 -3.74 -30.75
CA GLU A 132 -6.44 -3.30 -30.47
C GLU A 132 -7.26 -3.19 -31.75
N ASP A 133 -8.53 -3.61 -31.69
CA ASP A 133 -9.44 -3.47 -32.82
C ASP A 133 -9.81 -2.01 -33.04
N LYS A 134 -9.18 -1.40 -34.05
CA LYS A 134 -9.42 -0.01 -34.44
C LYS A 134 -10.79 0.19 -35.12
N SER A 135 -11.43 -0.90 -35.53
CA SER A 135 -12.76 -0.91 -36.13
C SER A 135 -13.88 -1.14 -35.10
N ALA A 136 -13.53 -1.54 -33.89
CA ALA A 136 -14.50 -1.83 -32.84
C ALA A 136 -15.42 -0.62 -32.61
N ARG A 137 -16.72 -0.85 -32.77
CA ARG A 137 -17.73 0.15 -32.45
C ARG A 137 -17.89 0.21 -30.94
N TYR A 138 -17.23 1.15 -30.32
CA TYR A 138 -17.56 1.53 -28.95
C TYR A 138 -18.88 2.28 -28.98
N GLY A 139 -19.82 1.92 -28.11
CA GLY A 139 -21.09 2.61 -27.96
C GLY A 139 -20.89 4.12 -27.71
N THR A 140 -21.96 4.89 -27.74
CA THR A 140 -21.87 6.29 -27.36
C THR A 140 -21.33 6.40 -25.94
N PRO A 141 -20.16 7.03 -25.72
CA PRO A 141 -19.58 7.11 -24.39
C PRO A 141 -20.47 7.92 -23.45
N ARG A 142 -20.70 7.38 -22.27
CA ARG A 142 -21.37 8.08 -21.17
C ARG A 142 -20.50 9.22 -20.63
N ILE A 143 -19.20 8.93 -20.49
CA ILE A 143 -18.16 9.85 -20.02
C ILE A 143 -17.34 10.28 -21.24
N LYS A 144 -17.28 11.58 -21.52
CA LYS A 144 -16.73 12.10 -22.77
C LYS A 144 -15.34 12.71 -22.66
N THR A 145 -14.94 13.08 -21.44
CA THR A 145 -13.66 13.74 -21.21
C THR A 145 -12.96 13.19 -19.97
N PRO A 146 -11.63 13.30 -19.87
CA PRO A 146 -10.89 12.93 -18.66
C PRO A 146 -11.35 13.70 -17.42
N LYS A 147 -11.70 14.98 -17.57
CA LYS A 147 -12.24 15.78 -16.45
C LYS A 147 -13.57 15.21 -15.94
N GLU A 148 -14.48 14.87 -16.84
CA GLU A 148 -15.75 14.22 -16.47
C GLU A 148 -15.53 12.88 -15.78
N MET A 149 -14.53 12.09 -16.19
CA MET A 149 -14.15 10.83 -15.53
C MET A 149 -13.71 11.06 -14.08
N ILE A 150 -12.81 12.00 -13.87
CA ILE A 150 -12.30 12.35 -12.54
C ILE A 150 -13.42 12.87 -11.64
N ASP A 151 -14.24 13.81 -12.16
CA ASP A 151 -15.38 14.37 -11.43
C ASP A 151 -16.42 13.29 -11.09
N TYR A 152 -16.62 12.32 -11.99
CA TYR A 152 -17.53 11.21 -11.75
C TYR A 152 -17.04 10.32 -10.61
N VAL A 153 -15.75 9.96 -10.59
CA VAL A 153 -15.13 9.18 -9.51
C VAL A 153 -15.28 9.92 -8.17
N HIS A 154 -15.00 11.23 -8.15
CA HIS A 154 -15.18 12.06 -6.94
C HIS A 154 -16.64 12.11 -6.48
N LYS A 155 -17.59 12.21 -7.42
CA LYS A 155 -19.03 12.19 -7.10
C LYS A 155 -19.46 10.88 -6.45
N GLN A 156 -18.77 9.77 -6.72
CA GLN A 156 -18.96 8.50 -6.06
C GLN A 156 -18.22 8.39 -4.72
N ASN A 157 -17.66 9.49 -4.19
CA ASN A 157 -16.82 9.53 -3.01
C ASN A 157 -15.65 8.52 -3.09
N ALA A 158 -15.00 8.49 -4.24
CA ALA A 158 -13.78 7.74 -4.46
C ALA A 158 -12.69 8.69 -4.98
N HIS A 159 -11.44 8.29 -4.83
CA HIS A 159 -10.26 9.01 -5.29
C HIS A 159 -9.69 8.33 -6.53
N ILE A 160 -8.92 9.08 -7.32
CA ILE A 160 -8.31 8.55 -8.53
C ILE A 160 -6.80 8.85 -8.57
N MET A 161 -6.02 7.82 -8.84
CA MET A 161 -4.58 7.90 -9.08
C MET A 161 -4.30 7.57 -10.55
N ILE A 162 -3.20 8.08 -11.09
CA ILE A 162 -2.78 7.81 -12.46
C ILE A 162 -1.32 7.40 -12.54
N SER A 163 -1.03 6.45 -13.45
CA SER A 163 0.33 6.03 -13.79
C SER A 163 1.04 7.14 -14.58
N VAL A 164 2.23 7.52 -14.12
CA VAL A 164 3.18 8.39 -14.81
C VAL A 164 4.57 7.75 -14.75
N TRP A 165 5.39 8.00 -15.79
CA TRP A 165 6.67 7.35 -15.95
C TRP A 165 7.81 8.35 -15.91
N ALA A 166 9.01 7.87 -15.64
CA ALA A 166 10.21 8.70 -15.66
C ALA A 166 10.86 8.78 -17.07
N SER A 167 10.15 8.37 -18.10
CA SER A 167 10.65 8.30 -19.48
C SER A 167 9.59 8.82 -20.45
N PHE A 168 10.04 9.25 -21.64
CA PHE A 168 9.19 9.88 -22.65
C PHE A 168 9.41 9.30 -24.04
N GLY A 169 8.32 9.11 -24.79
CA GLY A 169 8.35 8.74 -26.19
C GLY A 169 8.72 9.91 -27.10
N PRO A 170 9.37 9.63 -28.25
CA PRO A 170 9.94 10.68 -29.13
C PRO A 170 8.91 11.63 -29.77
N TRP A 171 7.63 11.28 -29.79
CA TRP A 171 6.59 12.15 -30.31
C TRP A 171 5.99 13.10 -29.26
N THR A 172 6.41 13.01 -28.00
CA THR A 172 5.87 13.84 -26.94
C THR A 172 6.53 15.22 -26.90
N GLU A 173 5.76 16.23 -26.51
CA GLU A 173 6.33 17.58 -26.22
C GLU A 173 7.36 17.51 -25.11
N MET A 174 7.20 16.59 -24.14
CA MET A 174 8.14 16.41 -23.05
C MET A 174 9.49 15.92 -23.55
N TYR A 175 9.51 14.93 -24.44
CA TYR A 175 10.77 14.47 -25.05
C TYR A 175 11.51 15.65 -25.72
N GLN A 176 10.81 16.42 -26.57
CA GLN A 176 11.40 17.54 -27.30
C GLN A 176 11.98 18.61 -26.36
N LYS A 177 11.25 18.94 -25.32
CA LYS A 177 11.69 19.92 -24.31
C LYS A 177 12.87 19.41 -23.49
N MET A 178 12.82 18.15 -23.04
CA MET A 178 13.92 17.53 -22.27
C MET A 178 15.18 17.36 -23.12
N ASP A 179 15.04 17.01 -24.40
CA ASP A 179 16.17 16.90 -25.33
C ASP A 179 16.84 18.26 -25.57
N SER A 180 16.06 19.31 -25.77
CA SER A 180 16.58 20.68 -25.90
C SER A 180 17.34 21.17 -24.67
N LEU A 181 16.98 20.69 -23.49
CA LEU A 181 17.67 20.92 -22.21
C LEU A 181 18.88 19.98 -21.99
N LYS A 182 19.12 19.04 -22.90
CA LYS A 182 20.08 17.92 -22.70
C LYS A 182 19.81 17.15 -21.42
N ALA A 183 18.55 16.99 -21.08
CA ALA A 183 18.06 16.35 -19.86
C ALA A 183 17.41 14.98 -20.15
N LEU A 184 17.68 14.35 -21.30
CA LEU A 184 17.37 12.96 -21.58
C LEU A 184 18.64 12.11 -21.39
N LEU A 185 18.50 10.98 -20.69
CA LEU A 185 19.54 9.97 -20.62
C LEU A 185 19.70 9.31 -22.00
N GLN A 186 20.94 9.04 -22.41
CA GLN A 186 21.26 8.63 -23.78
C GLN A 186 21.18 7.09 -23.95
N PHE A 187 20.11 6.49 -23.45
CA PHE A 187 19.76 5.09 -23.69
C PHE A 187 18.24 4.93 -23.76
N ASP A 188 17.81 3.91 -24.51
CA ASP A 188 16.40 3.59 -24.64
C ASP A 188 15.96 2.67 -23.48
N THR A 189 14.69 2.83 -23.06
CA THR A 189 14.04 2.03 -22.02
C THR A 189 12.74 1.42 -22.55
N TRP A 190 11.96 0.78 -21.68
CA TRP A 190 10.65 0.28 -22.05
C TRP A 190 9.69 1.41 -22.50
N PRO A 191 8.85 1.19 -23.53
CA PRO A 191 8.73 -0.02 -24.35
C PRO A 191 9.85 -0.16 -25.38
N ASN A 192 10.26 -1.42 -25.61
CA ASN A 192 11.39 -1.73 -26.49
C ASN A 192 11.16 -1.20 -27.93
N ASN A 193 12.22 -0.70 -28.55
CA ASN A 193 12.24 -0.23 -29.95
C ASN A 193 11.31 0.96 -30.25
N ALA A 194 10.82 1.65 -29.23
CA ALA A 194 9.97 2.85 -29.40
C ALA A 194 10.75 4.17 -29.28
N GLY A 195 12.05 4.14 -28.98
CA GLY A 195 12.91 5.32 -28.80
C GLY A 195 12.55 6.10 -27.52
N VAL A 196 11.98 5.42 -26.54
CA VAL A 196 11.63 6.01 -25.25
C VAL A 196 12.85 6.19 -24.40
N ARG A 197 13.07 7.40 -23.86
CA ARG A 197 14.23 7.74 -23.04
C ARG A 197 13.85 8.29 -21.68
N PRO A 198 14.58 7.92 -20.61
CA PRO A 198 14.38 8.50 -19.29
C PRO A 198 14.85 9.96 -19.28
N TYR A 199 14.19 10.78 -18.45
CA TYR A 199 14.71 12.11 -18.14
C TYR A 199 15.75 12.04 -17.02
N ASP A 200 16.53 13.11 -16.87
CA ASP A 200 17.50 13.29 -15.78
C ASP A 200 16.83 13.94 -14.55
N PRO A 201 16.43 13.18 -13.52
CA PRO A 201 15.79 13.74 -12.33
C PRO A 201 16.76 14.46 -11.41
N TYR A 202 18.07 14.38 -11.66
CA TYR A 202 19.07 15.13 -10.90
C TYR A 202 19.12 16.59 -11.33
N ASN A 203 18.68 16.90 -12.56
CA ASN A 203 18.59 18.25 -13.08
C ASN A 203 17.34 18.96 -12.50
N PRO A 204 17.51 20.05 -11.72
CA PRO A 204 16.37 20.78 -11.14
C PRO A 204 15.42 21.34 -12.21
N VAL A 205 15.94 21.87 -13.33
CA VAL A 205 15.12 22.40 -14.42
C VAL A 205 14.26 21.31 -15.08
N ALA A 206 14.82 20.09 -15.19
CA ALA A 206 14.04 18.96 -15.71
C ALA A 206 12.91 18.54 -14.74
N ARG A 207 13.13 18.58 -13.43
CA ARG A 207 12.07 18.34 -12.44
C ARG A 207 10.98 19.42 -12.48
N ASP A 208 11.37 20.70 -12.62
CA ASP A 208 10.42 21.82 -12.79
C ASP A 208 9.54 21.61 -14.04
N LEU A 209 10.17 21.26 -15.16
CA LEU A 209 9.46 20.98 -16.40
C LEU A 209 8.53 19.76 -16.27
N TYR A 210 9.02 18.67 -15.66
CA TYR A 210 8.23 17.45 -15.42
C TYR A 210 6.94 17.78 -14.66
N TRP A 211 7.06 18.51 -13.54
CA TRP A 211 5.90 18.89 -12.76
C TRP A 211 4.99 19.89 -13.49
N SER A 212 5.54 20.84 -14.23
CA SER A 212 4.73 21.86 -14.90
C SER A 212 3.74 21.25 -15.90
N GLU A 213 4.17 20.23 -16.66
CA GLU A 213 3.29 19.52 -17.61
C GLU A 213 2.33 18.57 -16.89
N MET A 214 2.81 17.87 -15.87
CA MET A 214 1.99 17.00 -15.02
C MET A 214 0.88 17.80 -14.31
N LYS A 215 1.22 18.98 -13.79
CA LYS A 215 0.26 19.87 -13.16
C LYS A 215 -0.80 20.33 -14.15
N LYS A 216 -0.37 20.93 -15.26
CA LYS A 216 -1.25 21.51 -16.28
C LYS A 216 -2.23 20.50 -16.88
N ASN A 217 -1.75 19.30 -17.19
CA ASN A 217 -2.51 18.35 -18.01
C ASN A 217 -3.24 17.27 -17.18
N ILE A 218 -2.86 17.09 -15.90
CA ILE A 218 -3.39 16.00 -15.06
C ILE A 218 -3.85 16.52 -13.69
N PHE A 219 -2.96 17.18 -12.92
CA PHE A 219 -3.31 17.64 -11.58
C PHE A 219 -4.46 18.64 -11.57
N ASP A 220 -4.44 19.62 -12.48
CA ASP A 220 -5.47 20.64 -12.61
C ASP A 220 -6.82 20.08 -13.10
N LEU A 221 -6.86 18.83 -13.59
CA LEU A 221 -8.11 18.09 -13.84
C LEU A 221 -8.73 17.53 -12.56
N GLY A 222 -7.97 17.48 -11.46
CA GLY A 222 -8.44 16.99 -10.16
C GLY A 222 -7.82 15.69 -9.67
N MET A 223 -6.78 15.17 -10.33
CA MET A 223 -6.11 13.92 -9.93
C MET A 223 -5.64 13.95 -8.46
N ASP A 224 -5.79 12.84 -7.75
CA ASP A 224 -5.55 12.76 -6.31
C ASP A 224 -4.17 12.20 -5.94
N GLY A 225 -3.62 11.29 -6.74
CA GLY A 225 -2.37 10.62 -6.44
C GLY A 225 -1.60 10.21 -7.70
N TRP A 226 -0.37 9.78 -7.49
CA TRP A 226 0.57 9.48 -8.55
C TRP A 226 1.15 8.08 -8.39
N TRP A 227 1.14 7.32 -9.47
CA TRP A 227 1.86 6.08 -9.58
C TRP A 227 3.08 6.30 -10.48
N LEU A 228 4.24 6.45 -9.84
CA LEU A 228 5.54 6.63 -10.51
C LEU A 228 6.09 5.25 -10.87
N ASP A 229 5.65 4.74 -12.01
CA ASP A 229 6.11 3.46 -12.50
C ASP A 229 7.48 3.60 -13.20
N SER A 230 8.25 2.53 -13.23
CA SER A 230 9.57 2.49 -13.90
C SER A 230 10.53 3.61 -13.46
N THR A 231 10.60 3.88 -12.16
CA THR A 231 11.43 4.94 -11.59
C THR A 231 12.80 4.48 -11.13
N GLU A 232 13.31 3.35 -11.60
CA GLU A 232 14.70 2.90 -11.42
C GLU A 232 15.69 3.54 -12.38
N PRO A 233 15.48 3.97 -13.65
CA PRO A 233 14.43 3.69 -14.63
C PRO A 233 14.47 2.24 -15.13
N ASP A 234 13.41 1.79 -15.82
CA ASP A 234 13.36 0.45 -16.39
C ASP A 234 14.54 0.21 -17.34
N HIS A 235 15.37 -0.78 -17.00
CA HIS A 235 16.67 -0.95 -17.60
C HIS A 235 16.98 -2.41 -17.95
N MET A 236 15.95 -3.21 -18.22
CA MET A 236 16.13 -4.65 -18.52
C MET A 236 17.13 -4.93 -19.65
N ASN A 237 17.35 -3.95 -20.53
CA ASN A 237 18.22 -4.08 -21.69
C ASN A 237 19.47 -3.16 -21.63
N LEU A 238 19.76 -2.53 -20.49
CA LEU A 238 20.94 -1.65 -20.35
C LEU A 238 22.23 -2.42 -20.54
N LYS A 239 23.08 -1.86 -21.38
CA LYS A 239 24.47 -2.31 -21.55
C LYS A 239 25.38 -1.55 -20.59
N ASP A 240 26.56 -2.10 -20.32
CA ASP A 240 27.53 -1.46 -19.42
C ASP A 240 27.88 -0.02 -19.84
N GLN A 241 28.00 0.22 -21.14
CA GLN A 241 28.24 1.56 -21.69
C GLN A 241 27.15 2.58 -21.41
N ASP A 242 25.90 2.16 -21.25
CA ASP A 242 24.76 3.05 -21.02
C ASP A 242 24.86 3.74 -19.64
N PHE A 243 25.50 3.06 -18.68
CA PHE A 243 25.77 3.65 -17.37
C PHE A 243 26.77 4.82 -17.41
N ASN A 244 27.50 4.99 -18.51
CA ASN A 244 28.43 6.14 -18.68
C ASN A 244 27.70 7.41 -19.20
N THR A 245 26.40 7.32 -19.51
CA THR A 245 25.57 8.49 -19.86
C THR A 245 25.71 9.56 -18.79
N LEU A 246 25.87 10.81 -19.22
CA LEU A 246 25.99 11.94 -18.31
C LEU A 246 24.63 12.36 -17.77
N THR A 247 24.60 12.62 -16.49
CA THR A 247 23.52 13.27 -15.77
C THR A 247 24.01 14.64 -15.25
N TYR A 248 23.10 15.41 -14.66
CA TYR A 248 23.45 16.69 -14.01
C TYR A 248 24.51 16.53 -12.89
N LEU A 249 24.57 15.35 -12.24
CA LEU A 249 25.51 15.06 -11.13
C LEU A 249 26.68 14.13 -11.52
N GLY A 250 26.98 14.00 -12.79
CA GLY A 250 28.05 13.12 -13.30
C GLY A 250 27.47 11.92 -14.06
N THR A 251 28.20 10.79 -14.14
CA THR A 251 27.72 9.62 -14.89
C THR A 251 26.55 8.96 -14.21
N PHE A 252 25.66 8.37 -14.99
CA PHE A 252 24.52 7.59 -14.45
C PHE A 252 25.03 6.44 -13.56
N ARG A 253 26.15 5.82 -13.90
CA ARG A 253 26.85 4.82 -13.08
C ARG A 253 27.05 5.28 -11.63
N ARG A 254 27.40 6.55 -11.46
CA ARG A 254 27.66 7.14 -10.13
C ARG A 254 26.38 7.33 -9.30
N VAL A 255 25.27 7.65 -9.95
CA VAL A 255 24.08 8.17 -9.25
C VAL A 255 22.82 7.31 -9.41
N HIS A 256 22.81 6.29 -10.27
CA HIS A 256 21.60 5.59 -10.69
C HIS A 256 20.74 5.04 -9.53
N ASN A 257 21.35 4.57 -8.44
CA ASN A 257 20.58 4.05 -7.30
C ASN A 257 19.69 5.10 -6.62
N ALA A 258 20.05 6.39 -6.73
CA ALA A 258 19.28 7.50 -6.15
C ALA A 258 18.24 8.07 -7.14
N PHE A 259 18.06 7.48 -8.32
CA PHE A 259 17.11 7.92 -9.33
C PHE A 259 15.68 8.03 -8.77
N PRO A 260 15.13 7.00 -8.08
CA PRO A 260 13.78 7.08 -7.52
C PRO A 260 13.64 8.17 -6.45
N LEU A 261 14.66 8.37 -5.63
CA LEU A 261 14.67 9.43 -4.62
C LEU A 261 14.50 10.82 -5.28
N MET A 262 15.19 11.07 -6.38
CA MET A 262 15.16 12.37 -7.06
C MET A 262 13.89 12.57 -7.88
N SER A 263 13.34 11.52 -8.48
CA SER A 263 12.04 11.56 -9.15
C SER A 263 10.92 11.87 -8.17
N ASN A 264 10.87 11.16 -7.04
CA ASN A 264 9.87 11.39 -6.00
C ASN A 264 9.99 12.79 -5.37
N LYS A 265 11.23 13.25 -5.12
CA LYS A 265 11.52 14.61 -4.64
C LYS A 265 10.87 15.64 -5.55
N GLY A 266 11.07 15.53 -6.87
CA GLY A 266 10.53 16.48 -7.85
C GLY A 266 9.01 16.60 -7.74
N VAL A 267 8.28 15.48 -7.74
CA VAL A 267 6.82 15.50 -7.65
C VAL A 267 6.34 16.02 -6.28
N TYR A 268 6.92 15.53 -5.20
CA TYR A 268 6.52 15.91 -3.85
C TYR A 268 6.69 17.41 -3.58
N GLU A 269 7.90 17.93 -3.79
CA GLU A 269 8.21 19.33 -3.46
C GLU A 269 7.38 20.31 -4.29
N HIS A 270 7.16 20.01 -5.57
CA HIS A 270 6.36 20.87 -6.44
C HIS A 270 4.86 20.82 -6.13
N GLN A 271 4.30 19.64 -5.81
CA GLN A 271 2.90 19.59 -5.38
C GLN A 271 2.71 20.32 -4.05
N ARG A 272 3.63 20.15 -3.10
CA ARG A 272 3.63 20.89 -1.82
C ARG A 272 3.69 22.40 -2.03
N ALA A 273 4.50 22.86 -2.98
CA ALA A 273 4.58 24.29 -3.33
C ALA A 273 3.30 24.78 -4.05
N THR A 274 2.57 23.88 -4.73
CA THR A 274 1.33 24.22 -5.45
C THR A 274 0.15 24.36 -4.49
N THR A 275 0.01 23.47 -3.50
CA THR A 275 -1.12 23.49 -2.54
C THR A 275 -0.77 22.82 -1.22
N SER A 276 -1.39 23.29 -0.14
CA SER A 276 -1.43 22.62 1.16
C SER A 276 -2.78 21.97 1.48
N ASP A 277 -3.75 22.03 0.55
CA ASP A 277 -5.11 21.54 0.78
C ASP A 277 -5.28 20.06 0.43
N LYS A 278 -4.31 19.48 -0.29
CA LYS A 278 -4.29 18.07 -0.70
C LYS A 278 -2.93 17.46 -0.36
N ARG A 279 -2.93 16.37 0.43
CA ARG A 279 -1.71 15.61 0.74
C ARG A 279 -1.18 14.91 -0.51
N VAL A 280 0.14 14.88 -0.63
CA VAL A 280 0.80 14.10 -1.68
C VAL A 280 0.70 12.62 -1.34
N PHE A 281 0.39 11.81 -2.35
CA PHE A 281 0.34 10.35 -2.25
C PHE A 281 1.02 9.74 -3.48
N LEU A 282 2.18 9.12 -3.26
CA LEU A 282 3.03 8.57 -4.31
C LEU A 282 3.20 7.06 -4.14
N LEU A 283 2.89 6.31 -5.19
CA LEU A 283 3.28 4.92 -5.36
C LEU A 283 4.45 4.85 -6.34
N THR A 284 5.52 4.13 -6.02
CA THR A 284 6.70 4.00 -6.88
C THR A 284 7.25 2.58 -6.88
N ARG A 285 7.78 2.12 -8.04
CA ARG A 285 8.30 0.74 -8.16
C ARG A 285 9.64 0.53 -7.45
N SER A 286 10.41 1.58 -7.24
CA SER A 286 11.73 1.51 -6.65
C SER A 286 11.90 2.51 -5.51
N SER A 287 12.91 2.30 -4.69
CA SER A 287 13.17 3.17 -3.56
C SER A 287 14.65 3.32 -3.24
N PHE A 288 14.94 4.40 -2.55
CA PHE A 288 16.24 4.68 -1.97
C PHE A 288 16.04 5.25 -0.57
N LEU A 289 17.00 5.04 0.32
CA LEU A 289 16.93 5.50 1.70
C LEU A 289 16.69 7.03 1.76
N GLY A 290 15.73 7.44 2.56
CA GLY A 290 15.28 8.83 2.66
C GLY A 290 14.07 9.17 1.79
N GLN A 291 13.62 8.27 0.93
CA GLN A 291 12.47 8.49 0.05
C GLN A 291 11.15 8.64 0.82
N GLN A 292 11.04 8.06 2.02
CA GLN A 292 9.86 8.17 2.88
C GLN A 292 9.46 9.62 3.15
N ARG A 293 10.41 10.57 3.18
CA ARG A 293 10.13 12.01 3.41
C ARG A 293 9.34 12.69 2.29
N TYR A 294 9.21 12.02 1.15
CA TYR A 294 8.48 12.52 -0.02
C TYR A 294 7.10 11.88 -0.19
N ALA A 295 6.46 11.45 0.90
CA ALA A 295 5.14 10.82 0.89
C ALA A 295 5.04 9.64 -0.08
N SER A 296 6.11 8.86 -0.18
CA SER A 296 6.26 7.79 -1.13
C SER A 296 6.15 6.43 -0.44
N HIS A 297 5.40 5.51 -1.05
CA HIS A 297 5.42 4.10 -0.74
C HIS A 297 5.80 3.30 -1.98
N SER A 298 6.35 2.12 -1.77
CA SER A 298 6.74 1.23 -2.87
C SER A 298 5.91 -0.04 -2.87
N TRP A 299 5.69 -0.58 -4.06
CA TRP A 299 5.24 -1.95 -4.20
C TRP A 299 6.38 -2.83 -4.69
N SER A 300 6.21 -4.10 -4.57
CA SER A 300 7.23 -5.10 -4.86
C SER A 300 7.52 -5.33 -6.36
N GLY A 301 6.91 -4.55 -7.26
CA GLY A 301 7.05 -4.71 -8.71
C GLY A 301 6.16 -5.82 -9.28
N ASP A 302 6.40 -6.16 -10.53
CA ASP A 302 5.62 -7.08 -11.36
C ASP A 302 5.95 -8.54 -11.03
N VAL A 303 5.44 -9.04 -9.92
CA VAL A 303 5.77 -10.38 -9.43
C VAL A 303 4.83 -11.46 -9.96
N VAL A 304 5.34 -12.69 -10.08
CA VAL A 304 4.54 -13.83 -10.54
C VAL A 304 3.61 -14.33 -9.44
N SER A 305 2.38 -14.67 -9.81
CA SER A 305 1.35 -15.22 -8.93
C SER A 305 1.68 -16.65 -8.52
N THR A 306 2.49 -16.82 -7.46
CA THR A 306 2.84 -18.11 -6.89
C THR A 306 2.96 -18.06 -5.37
N TRP A 307 2.76 -19.18 -4.71
CA TRP A 307 2.96 -19.30 -3.26
C TRP A 307 4.42 -19.01 -2.84
N GLU A 308 5.38 -19.45 -3.62
CA GLU A 308 6.81 -19.17 -3.38
C GLU A 308 7.08 -17.66 -3.39
N VAL A 309 6.55 -16.97 -4.40
CA VAL A 309 6.70 -15.52 -4.50
C VAL A 309 5.99 -14.81 -3.34
N MET A 310 4.79 -15.24 -2.96
CA MET A 310 4.10 -14.69 -1.80
C MET A 310 4.95 -14.78 -0.51
N ARG A 311 5.60 -15.92 -0.26
CA ARG A 311 6.53 -16.06 0.88
C ARG A 311 7.71 -15.10 0.80
N LYS A 312 8.34 -14.99 -0.38
CA LYS A 312 9.44 -14.05 -0.60
C LYS A 312 9.02 -12.59 -0.42
N GLN A 313 7.80 -12.26 -0.83
CA GLN A 313 7.24 -10.92 -0.66
C GLN A 313 7.00 -10.58 0.82
N LEU A 314 6.58 -11.56 1.63
CA LEU A 314 6.44 -11.36 3.07
C LEU A 314 7.79 -11.01 3.70
N ALA A 315 8.82 -11.82 3.47
CA ALA A 315 10.18 -11.53 3.94
C ALA A 315 10.71 -10.18 3.43
N ALA A 316 10.46 -9.84 2.15
CA ALA A 316 10.87 -8.56 1.57
C ALA A 316 10.23 -7.37 2.29
N GLY A 317 8.93 -7.42 2.59
CA GLY A 317 8.22 -6.36 3.31
C GLY A 317 8.75 -6.16 4.74
N LEU A 318 9.11 -7.25 5.43
CA LEU A 318 9.74 -7.18 6.75
C LEU A 318 11.09 -6.45 6.68
N ASN A 319 11.94 -6.84 5.74
CA ASN A 319 13.26 -6.22 5.55
C ASN A 319 13.14 -4.76 5.08
N TYR A 320 12.16 -4.45 4.22
CA TYR A 320 11.90 -3.10 3.75
C TYR A 320 11.56 -2.15 4.91
N SER A 321 10.74 -2.61 5.85
CA SER A 321 10.41 -1.85 7.06
C SER A 321 11.63 -1.61 7.96
N LEU A 322 12.52 -2.61 8.10
CA LEU A 322 13.78 -2.46 8.87
C LEU A 322 14.74 -1.44 8.26
N CYS A 323 14.65 -1.18 6.94
CA CYS A 323 15.40 -0.08 6.30
C CYS A 323 14.86 1.31 6.66
N GLY A 324 13.83 1.42 7.48
CA GLY A 324 13.27 2.69 7.92
C GLY A 324 12.21 3.29 6.99
N ILE A 325 11.79 2.59 5.93
CA ILE A 325 10.73 3.03 5.00
C ILE A 325 9.39 2.39 5.43
N PRO A 326 8.41 3.21 5.90
CA PRO A 326 7.26 2.68 6.67
C PRO A 326 6.11 2.16 5.83
N TYR A 327 6.03 2.53 4.54
CA TYR A 327 4.89 2.21 3.69
C TYR A 327 5.30 1.35 2.51
N TRP A 328 4.72 0.16 2.43
CA TRP A 328 4.98 -0.83 1.40
C TRP A 328 3.72 -1.65 1.12
N ASN A 329 3.60 -2.18 -0.09
CA ASN A 329 2.56 -3.12 -0.46
C ASN A 329 3.00 -4.10 -1.55
N THR A 330 2.17 -5.10 -1.80
CA THR A 330 2.28 -6.00 -2.95
C THR A 330 1.07 -5.84 -3.86
N ASP A 331 1.19 -6.28 -5.10
CA ASP A 331 0.04 -6.57 -5.94
C ASP A 331 -0.66 -7.81 -5.40
N LEU A 332 -1.90 -7.64 -4.91
CA LEU A 332 -2.63 -8.72 -4.25
C LEU A 332 -2.96 -9.84 -5.23
N GLY A 333 -2.46 -11.04 -4.94
CA GLY A 333 -2.56 -12.18 -5.84
C GLY A 333 -1.43 -12.32 -6.85
N GLY A 334 -0.45 -11.39 -6.85
CA GLY A 334 0.64 -11.28 -7.81
C GLY A 334 0.22 -10.60 -9.12
N PHE A 335 1.19 -10.08 -9.88
CA PHE A 335 0.92 -9.36 -11.12
C PHE A 335 0.74 -10.31 -12.31
N PHE A 336 1.66 -11.27 -12.53
CA PHE A 336 1.61 -12.22 -13.63
C PHE A 336 0.99 -13.55 -13.23
N ALA A 337 -0.21 -13.85 -13.72
CA ALA A 337 -0.92 -15.10 -13.44
C ALA A 337 -0.60 -16.24 -14.45
N TRP A 338 0.59 -16.26 -15.03
CA TRP A 338 1.00 -17.22 -16.07
C TRP A 338 0.84 -18.69 -15.64
N LYS A 339 1.17 -19.00 -14.39
CA LYS A 339 1.01 -20.35 -13.82
C LYS A 339 -0.43 -20.85 -13.87
N TYR A 340 -1.38 -19.94 -13.93
CA TYR A 340 -2.82 -20.22 -13.98
C TYR A 340 -3.41 -19.92 -15.36
N ASN A 341 -2.56 -19.93 -16.42
CA ASN A 341 -2.92 -19.67 -17.82
C ASN A 341 -3.60 -18.30 -18.01
N ASN A 342 -3.26 -17.31 -17.19
CA ASN A 342 -3.89 -15.99 -17.18
C ASN A 342 -5.43 -16.07 -17.11
N ASN A 343 -5.95 -17.03 -16.37
CA ASN A 343 -7.38 -17.28 -16.24
C ASN A 343 -7.86 -16.99 -14.82
N VAL A 344 -8.59 -15.89 -14.66
CA VAL A 344 -9.17 -15.51 -13.36
C VAL A 344 -10.11 -16.57 -12.79
N ASN A 345 -10.75 -17.38 -13.63
CA ASN A 345 -11.65 -18.45 -13.19
C ASN A 345 -10.91 -19.72 -12.70
N ASN A 346 -9.58 -19.73 -12.70
CA ASN A 346 -8.81 -20.85 -12.19
C ASN A 346 -8.96 -20.95 -10.67
N ILE A 347 -9.49 -22.06 -10.16
CA ILE A 347 -9.81 -22.24 -8.73
C ILE A 347 -8.57 -22.20 -7.84
N ALA A 348 -7.40 -22.61 -8.33
CA ALA A 348 -6.15 -22.51 -7.57
C ALA A 348 -5.64 -21.07 -7.52
N TYR A 349 -5.89 -20.27 -8.55
CA TYR A 349 -5.64 -18.84 -8.51
C TYR A 349 -6.58 -18.14 -7.51
N HIS A 350 -7.85 -18.58 -7.44
CA HIS A 350 -8.78 -18.06 -6.42
C HIS A 350 -8.23 -18.27 -5.00
N GLU A 351 -7.71 -19.47 -4.68
CA GLU A 351 -7.14 -19.72 -3.35
C GLU A 351 -5.94 -18.83 -3.08
N LEU A 352 -4.98 -18.75 -4.00
CA LEU A 352 -3.82 -17.88 -3.88
C LEU A 352 -4.23 -16.42 -3.69
N HIS A 353 -5.14 -15.93 -4.54
CA HIS A 353 -5.61 -14.54 -4.47
C HIS A 353 -6.31 -14.24 -3.15
N VAL A 354 -7.21 -15.11 -2.69
CA VAL A 354 -7.89 -14.96 -1.40
C VAL A 354 -6.87 -14.87 -0.25
N ARG A 355 -5.87 -15.78 -0.21
CA ARG A 355 -4.86 -15.77 0.86
C ARG A 355 -3.96 -14.53 0.80
N TRP A 356 -3.58 -14.10 -0.38
CA TRP A 356 -2.80 -12.86 -0.55
C TRP A 356 -3.61 -11.62 -0.20
N TYR A 357 -4.90 -11.61 -0.55
CA TYR A 357 -5.82 -10.52 -0.23
C TYR A 357 -6.07 -10.40 1.29
N GLN A 358 -6.22 -11.53 1.99
CA GLN A 358 -6.30 -11.56 3.44
C GLN A 358 -5.07 -10.91 4.08
N TRP A 359 -3.89 -11.23 3.59
CA TRP A 359 -2.65 -10.58 4.02
C TRP A 359 -2.64 -9.08 3.68
N GLY A 360 -3.20 -8.68 2.54
CA GLY A 360 -3.29 -7.29 2.08
C GLY A 360 -3.96 -6.35 3.07
N VAL A 361 -4.91 -6.83 3.88
CA VAL A 361 -5.57 -6.04 4.95
C VAL A 361 -4.56 -5.55 5.99
N PHE A 362 -3.49 -6.31 6.21
CA PHE A 362 -2.42 -6.02 7.15
C PHE A 362 -1.12 -5.57 6.45
N GLN A 363 -1.26 -4.96 5.29
CA GLN A 363 -0.24 -4.12 4.65
C GLN A 363 -0.58 -2.65 4.86
N PRO A 364 0.40 -1.73 4.92
CA PRO A 364 0.12 -0.30 5.09
C PRO A 364 -0.84 0.25 4.03
N ILE A 365 -0.63 -0.13 2.77
CA ILE A 365 -1.50 0.20 1.64
C ILE A 365 -2.09 -1.10 1.08
N MET A 366 -3.39 -1.11 0.82
CA MET A 366 -4.12 -2.27 0.29
C MET A 366 -4.54 -2.02 -1.16
N ARG A 367 -3.88 -2.67 -2.12
CA ARG A 367 -4.10 -2.46 -3.55
C ARG A 367 -4.19 -3.78 -4.32
N SER A 368 -5.29 -4.01 -5.04
CA SER A 368 -5.39 -5.05 -6.06
C SER A 368 -4.89 -4.54 -7.41
N HIS A 369 -4.02 -5.33 -8.05
CA HIS A 369 -3.50 -5.05 -9.40
C HIS A 369 -3.05 -6.34 -10.05
N ASN A 370 -3.23 -6.45 -11.37
CA ASN A 370 -2.82 -7.63 -12.14
C ASN A 370 -2.67 -7.28 -13.63
N SER A 371 -1.85 -8.05 -14.34
CA SER A 371 -1.63 -7.87 -15.77
C SER A 371 -2.77 -8.39 -16.63
N SER A 372 -3.00 -7.73 -17.77
CA SER A 372 -3.94 -8.20 -18.80
C SER A 372 -3.60 -9.63 -19.28
N PRO A 373 -4.59 -10.48 -19.58
CA PRO A 373 -6.04 -10.24 -19.59
C PRO A 373 -6.75 -10.48 -18.25
N VAL A 374 -6.03 -10.74 -17.17
CA VAL A 374 -6.63 -11.06 -15.87
C VAL A 374 -7.18 -9.77 -15.25
N ALA A 375 -8.37 -9.86 -14.70
CA ALA A 375 -9.04 -8.79 -13.98
C ALA A 375 -9.33 -9.27 -12.56
N VAL A 376 -8.96 -8.49 -11.55
CA VAL A 376 -8.99 -8.89 -10.14
C VAL A 376 -9.93 -8.05 -9.28
N GLU A 377 -10.93 -7.43 -9.90
CA GLU A 377 -12.04 -6.88 -9.16
C GLU A 377 -12.78 -7.99 -8.43
N ILE A 378 -13.24 -7.73 -7.21
CA ILE A 378 -13.84 -8.74 -6.33
C ILE A 378 -14.93 -9.61 -7.02
N TYR A 379 -15.70 -8.99 -7.89
CA TYR A 379 -16.79 -9.68 -8.61
C TYR A 379 -16.32 -10.58 -9.78
N GLN A 380 -15.01 -10.61 -10.06
CA GLN A 380 -14.43 -11.59 -10.98
C GLN A 380 -14.22 -12.95 -10.29
N PHE A 381 -14.24 -12.98 -8.98
CA PHE A 381 -14.10 -14.19 -8.16
C PHE A 381 -15.45 -14.83 -7.78
N GLY A 382 -16.54 -14.37 -8.39
CA GLY A 382 -17.88 -14.86 -8.16
C GLY A 382 -18.86 -13.79 -7.69
N GLN A 383 -19.89 -14.20 -6.97
CA GLN A 383 -20.93 -13.37 -6.39
C GLN A 383 -21.18 -13.73 -4.93
N LYS A 384 -22.05 -13.00 -4.26
CA LYS A 384 -22.43 -13.30 -2.88
C LYS A 384 -22.91 -14.75 -2.74
N GLY A 385 -22.31 -15.51 -1.82
CA GLY A 385 -22.49 -16.94 -1.62
C GLY A 385 -21.36 -17.79 -2.23
N ASP A 386 -20.54 -17.25 -3.11
CA ASP A 386 -19.35 -17.92 -3.61
C ASP A 386 -18.18 -17.72 -2.64
N TRP A 387 -17.49 -18.80 -2.32
CA TRP A 387 -16.46 -18.84 -1.26
C TRP A 387 -15.33 -17.81 -1.41
N ALA A 388 -14.88 -17.58 -2.65
CA ALA A 388 -13.80 -16.63 -2.92
C ALA A 388 -14.31 -15.19 -2.77
N TYR A 389 -15.46 -14.88 -3.39
CA TYR A 389 -16.08 -13.57 -3.26
C TYR A 389 -16.39 -13.22 -1.79
N ASP A 390 -17.00 -14.12 -1.04
CA ASP A 390 -17.38 -13.88 0.36
C ASP A 390 -16.16 -13.66 1.25
N ALA A 391 -15.06 -14.38 0.99
CA ALA A 391 -13.80 -14.16 1.70
C ALA A 391 -13.19 -12.77 1.39
N LEU A 392 -13.16 -12.37 0.12
CA LEU A 392 -12.64 -11.06 -0.29
C LEU A 392 -13.49 -9.91 0.27
N GLU A 393 -14.83 -10.02 0.21
CA GLU A 393 -15.76 -9.05 0.78
C GLU A 393 -15.57 -8.89 2.30
N LYS A 394 -15.48 -10.01 3.03
CA LYS A 394 -15.21 -10.04 4.48
C LYS A 394 -13.97 -9.24 4.85
N TYR A 395 -12.86 -9.48 4.16
CA TYR A 395 -11.59 -8.82 4.46
C TYR A 395 -11.54 -7.37 4.00
N THR A 396 -12.26 -7.02 2.92
CA THR A 396 -12.42 -5.61 2.56
C THR A 396 -13.16 -4.85 3.67
N HIS A 397 -14.26 -5.38 4.16
CA HIS A 397 -14.98 -4.77 5.29
C HIS A 397 -14.12 -4.69 6.55
N LEU A 398 -13.32 -5.73 6.85
CA LEU A 398 -12.39 -5.71 8.00
C LEU A 398 -11.40 -4.55 7.90
N ARG A 399 -10.83 -4.29 6.70
CA ARG A 399 -9.93 -3.15 6.48
C ARG A 399 -10.55 -1.82 6.91
N TYR A 400 -11.82 -1.61 6.57
CA TYR A 400 -12.52 -0.36 6.88
C TYR A 400 -12.91 -0.24 8.36
N ARG A 401 -13.15 -1.37 9.03
CA ARG A 401 -13.35 -1.38 10.49
C ARG A 401 -12.09 -0.96 11.24
N LEU A 402 -10.93 -1.25 10.69
CA LEU A 402 -9.63 -0.91 11.28
C LEU A 402 -9.18 0.53 10.97
N LEU A 403 -9.88 1.33 10.17
CA LEU A 403 -9.44 2.68 9.79
C LEU A 403 -9.04 3.58 10.96
N PRO A 404 -9.77 3.65 12.09
CA PRO A 404 -9.33 4.46 13.23
C PRO A 404 -8.01 4.00 13.83
N TYR A 405 -7.75 2.68 13.85
CA TYR A 405 -6.48 2.09 14.23
C TYR A 405 -5.38 2.43 13.22
N LEU A 406 -5.65 2.22 11.93
CA LEU A 406 -4.69 2.45 10.84
C LEU A 406 -4.26 3.92 10.78
N TYR A 407 -5.21 4.85 10.91
CA TYR A 407 -4.90 6.26 10.84
C TYR A 407 -4.11 6.75 12.06
N SER A 408 -4.43 6.24 13.24
CA SER A 408 -3.66 6.51 14.45
C SER A 408 -2.25 5.92 14.39
N THR A 409 -2.08 4.73 13.81
CA THR A 409 -0.76 4.13 13.54
C THR A 409 0.03 4.94 12.51
N SER A 410 -0.65 5.45 11.46
CA SER A 410 -0.03 6.37 10.48
C SER A 410 0.48 7.65 11.13
N TRP A 411 -0.24 8.18 12.12
CA TRP A 411 0.24 9.29 12.95
C TRP A 411 1.47 8.94 13.78
N GLU A 412 1.55 7.72 14.32
CA GLU A 412 2.77 7.26 15.02
C GLU A 412 3.97 7.15 14.07
N VAL A 413 3.75 6.70 12.83
CA VAL A 413 4.78 6.69 11.79
C VAL A 413 5.34 8.10 11.57
N THR A 414 4.48 9.10 11.47
CA THR A 414 4.87 10.49 11.21
C THR A 414 5.46 11.17 12.43
N SER A 415 4.84 11.01 13.60
CA SER A 415 5.19 11.79 14.82
C SER A 415 6.28 11.13 15.68
N LYS A 416 6.45 9.79 15.60
CA LYS A 416 7.36 9.03 16.46
C LYS A 416 8.30 8.11 15.66
N ALA A 417 8.29 8.20 14.33
CA ALA A 417 9.00 7.28 13.43
C ALA A 417 8.62 5.79 13.63
N GLY A 418 7.36 5.51 13.96
CA GLY A 418 6.84 4.15 14.13
C GLY A 418 6.82 3.35 12.83
N SER A 419 6.46 2.07 12.91
CA SER A 419 6.38 1.17 11.76
C SER A 419 5.08 0.39 11.78
N PHE A 420 4.44 0.23 10.61
CA PHE A 420 3.27 -0.63 10.44
C PHE A 420 3.64 -2.11 10.47
N ILE A 421 4.58 -2.49 9.59
CA ILE A 421 5.11 -3.85 9.50
C ILE A 421 6.32 -3.94 10.42
N ARG A 422 6.28 -4.85 11.39
CA ARG A 422 7.30 -4.98 12.42
C ARG A 422 7.75 -6.45 12.50
N PRO A 423 8.93 -6.80 11.98
CA PRO A 423 9.51 -8.11 12.25
C PRO A 423 9.48 -8.42 13.75
N LEU A 424 9.19 -9.65 14.12
CA LEU A 424 8.96 -10.02 15.53
C LEU A 424 10.14 -9.69 16.45
N MET A 425 11.36 -9.70 15.91
CA MET A 425 12.57 -9.32 16.64
C MET A 425 12.55 -7.88 17.19
N MET A 426 11.76 -6.98 16.59
CA MET A 426 11.62 -5.60 17.09
C MET A 426 10.91 -5.54 18.44
N ASP A 427 9.85 -6.33 18.60
CA ASP A 427 9.01 -6.35 19.80
C ASP A 427 9.44 -7.42 20.83
N PHE A 428 10.11 -8.48 20.37
CA PHE A 428 10.51 -9.64 21.19
C PHE A 428 12.01 -9.97 21.05
N PRO A 429 12.94 -9.02 21.24
CA PRO A 429 14.38 -9.22 20.98
C PRO A 429 15.05 -10.25 21.91
N LYS A 430 14.39 -10.64 22.99
CA LYS A 430 14.87 -11.66 23.93
C LYS A 430 14.39 -13.08 23.62
N ASP A 431 13.55 -13.23 22.62
CA ASP A 431 13.07 -14.52 22.15
C ASP A 431 13.90 -14.99 20.95
N PRO A 432 14.81 -15.96 21.12
CA PRO A 432 15.71 -16.36 20.04
C PRO A 432 14.98 -16.99 18.85
N LYS A 433 13.74 -17.46 19.04
CA LYS A 433 12.95 -18.11 17.99
C LYS A 433 12.44 -17.13 16.93
N VAL A 434 12.38 -15.84 17.25
CA VAL A 434 11.84 -14.82 16.34
C VAL A 434 12.90 -14.04 15.56
N LEU A 435 14.19 -14.29 15.79
CA LEU A 435 15.27 -13.48 15.20
C LEU A 435 15.27 -13.53 13.66
N ASP A 436 15.02 -14.72 13.10
CA ASP A 436 14.99 -14.96 11.65
C ASP A 436 13.59 -15.32 11.14
N MET A 437 12.54 -14.97 11.90
CA MET A 437 11.18 -15.33 11.54
C MET A 437 10.66 -14.43 10.42
N ASP A 438 10.38 -15.04 9.25
CA ASP A 438 9.89 -14.40 8.05
C ASP A 438 8.46 -14.79 7.67
N THR A 439 7.79 -15.60 8.49
CA THR A 439 6.45 -16.14 8.21
C THR A 439 5.31 -15.38 8.88
N GLU A 440 5.64 -14.58 9.87
CA GLU A 440 4.68 -13.83 10.68
C GLU A 440 5.33 -12.57 11.27
N TYR A 441 4.51 -11.58 11.62
CA TYR A 441 4.99 -10.27 12.04
C TYR A 441 3.96 -9.53 12.90
N MET A 442 4.40 -8.47 13.61
CA MET A 442 3.47 -7.53 14.22
C MET A 442 3.02 -6.47 13.21
N PHE A 443 1.73 -6.21 13.16
CA PHE A 443 1.16 -5.07 12.43
C PHE A 443 0.74 -3.99 13.44
N GLY A 444 1.48 -2.88 13.44
CA GLY A 444 1.54 -2.01 14.60
C GLY A 444 2.05 -2.76 15.84
N HIS A 445 1.68 -2.32 17.02
CA HIS A 445 2.10 -2.95 18.27
C HIS A 445 1.13 -4.03 18.79
N ASN A 446 -0.01 -4.21 18.13
CA ASN A 446 -1.16 -4.93 18.69
C ASN A 446 -1.45 -6.26 17.98
N PHE A 447 -1.30 -6.34 16.66
CA PHE A 447 -1.67 -7.53 15.90
C PHE A 447 -0.46 -8.39 15.54
N LEU A 448 -0.48 -9.65 15.91
CA LEU A 448 0.36 -10.69 15.33
C LEU A 448 -0.38 -11.28 14.12
N VAL A 449 0.23 -11.18 12.95
CA VAL A 449 -0.35 -11.60 11.68
C VAL A 449 0.46 -12.75 11.11
N ARG A 450 -0.20 -13.87 10.82
CA ARG A 450 0.40 -15.05 10.19
C ARG A 450 -0.32 -15.34 8.87
N PRO A 451 0.15 -14.81 7.73
CA PRO A 451 -0.42 -15.12 6.43
C PRO A 451 -0.35 -16.61 6.12
N VAL A 452 -1.41 -17.16 5.52
CA VAL A 452 -1.38 -18.52 4.99
C VAL A 452 -0.71 -18.50 3.62
N THR A 453 0.45 -19.10 3.52
CA THR A 453 1.34 -19.01 2.35
C THR A 453 1.49 -20.32 1.59
N ASP A 454 0.57 -21.25 1.79
CA ASP A 454 0.53 -22.56 1.14
C ASP A 454 -0.87 -22.88 0.62
N SER A 455 -0.92 -23.67 -0.47
CA SER A 455 -2.18 -24.20 -0.98
C SER A 455 -2.69 -25.32 -0.07
N LEU A 456 -3.84 -25.13 0.52
CA LEU A 456 -4.45 -26.08 1.45
C LEU A 456 -5.73 -26.72 0.89
N TYR A 457 -6.41 -26.05 -0.04
CA TYR A 457 -7.74 -26.39 -0.52
C TYR A 457 -7.81 -26.72 -1.99
N THR A 458 -6.73 -26.43 -2.75
CA THR A 458 -6.66 -26.70 -4.19
C THR A 458 -5.37 -27.45 -4.52
N TRP A 459 -5.44 -28.33 -5.51
CA TRP A 459 -4.26 -29.08 -6.00
C TRP A 459 -4.44 -29.42 -7.48
N GLN A 460 -3.32 -29.64 -8.16
CA GLN A 460 -3.32 -30.03 -9.55
C GLN A 460 -3.91 -31.45 -9.71
N ASP A 461 -4.85 -31.61 -10.63
CA ASP A 461 -5.32 -32.93 -11.02
C ASP A 461 -4.23 -33.64 -11.84
N LYS A 462 -3.76 -34.81 -11.35
CA LYS A 462 -2.73 -35.59 -12.03
C LYS A 462 -3.23 -36.27 -13.31
N ASN A 463 -4.54 -36.39 -13.49
CA ASN A 463 -5.17 -37.09 -14.60
C ASN A 463 -5.74 -36.15 -15.67
N GLN A 464 -5.85 -34.86 -15.39
CA GLN A 464 -6.42 -33.84 -16.26
C GLN A 464 -5.61 -32.55 -16.18
N ASN A 465 -5.62 -31.74 -17.25
CA ASN A 465 -5.05 -30.40 -17.24
C ASN A 465 -5.97 -29.44 -16.47
N GLY A 466 -5.96 -29.53 -15.14
CA GLY A 466 -6.82 -28.71 -14.30
C GLY A 466 -6.47 -28.77 -12.82
N TYR A 467 -7.31 -28.12 -12.02
CA TYR A 467 -7.17 -28.11 -10.57
C TYR A 467 -8.45 -28.63 -9.92
N LEU A 468 -8.29 -29.36 -8.83
CA LEU A 468 -9.35 -29.83 -7.96
C LEU A 468 -9.39 -28.97 -6.70
N LYS A 469 -10.55 -28.94 -6.03
CA LYS A 469 -10.71 -28.27 -4.73
C LYS A 469 -11.51 -29.13 -3.75
N ASP A 470 -11.17 -29.01 -2.48
CA ASP A 470 -11.98 -29.53 -1.36
C ASP A 470 -12.01 -28.52 -0.21
N LEU A 471 -13.10 -27.80 -0.11
CA LEU A 471 -13.35 -26.82 0.96
C LEU A 471 -13.94 -27.45 2.24
N LYS A 472 -14.29 -28.74 2.22
CA LYS A 472 -14.76 -29.49 3.41
C LYS A 472 -13.58 -29.95 4.27
N LYS A 473 -12.41 -30.12 3.65
CA LYS A 473 -11.17 -30.38 4.36
C LYS A 473 -10.82 -29.15 5.21
N ILE A 474 -10.42 -29.37 6.46
CA ILE A 474 -9.90 -28.30 7.30
C ILE A 474 -8.38 -28.31 7.18
N GLY A 475 -7.84 -27.24 6.60
CA GLY A 475 -6.40 -27.01 6.52
C GLY A 475 -5.88 -26.39 7.81
N ASN A 476 -4.62 -26.69 8.16
CA ASN A 476 -3.93 -26.12 9.31
C ASN A 476 -2.68 -25.37 8.89
N THR A 477 -2.30 -24.37 9.68
CA THR A 477 -1.00 -23.70 9.56
C THR A 477 -0.37 -23.58 10.94
N GLU A 478 0.94 -23.61 10.96
CA GLU A 478 1.71 -23.40 12.18
C GLU A 478 1.80 -21.90 12.49
N VAL A 479 1.60 -21.55 13.76
CA VAL A 479 1.74 -20.18 14.28
C VAL A 479 2.63 -20.23 15.51
N TYR A 480 3.63 -19.39 15.56
CA TYR A 480 4.41 -19.15 16.75
C TYR A 480 3.85 -17.97 17.54
N LEU A 481 3.52 -18.17 18.79
CA LEU A 481 3.11 -17.11 19.70
C LEU A 481 4.36 -16.64 20.47
N PRO A 482 4.91 -15.44 20.19
CA PRO A 482 6.15 -14.98 20.81
C PRO A 482 6.10 -14.97 22.34
N LYS A 483 7.23 -15.35 22.95
CA LYS A 483 7.41 -15.35 24.40
C LYS A 483 7.43 -13.93 24.96
N GLY A 484 6.81 -13.74 26.12
CA GLY A 484 6.79 -12.46 26.83
C GLY A 484 5.49 -11.68 26.70
N ALA A 485 4.48 -12.27 26.05
CA ALA A 485 3.11 -11.78 26.03
C ALA A 485 2.12 -12.95 26.00
N ASN A 486 0.88 -12.69 26.40
CA ASN A 486 -0.25 -13.56 26.09
C ASN A 486 -0.95 -13.04 24.82
N TRP A 487 -1.66 -13.93 24.14
CA TRP A 487 -2.23 -13.69 22.82
C TRP A 487 -3.69 -14.08 22.77
N THR A 488 -4.55 -13.21 22.31
CA THR A 488 -5.96 -13.51 22.09
C THR A 488 -6.21 -13.76 20.62
N ASP A 489 -6.72 -14.93 20.25
CA ASP A 489 -7.16 -15.22 18.89
C ASP A 489 -8.25 -14.20 18.50
N PHE A 490 -7.99 -13.41 17.47
CA PHE A 490 -8.88 -12.34 17.02
C PHE A 490 -10.29 -12.84 16.66
N TRP A 491 -10.38 -14.07 16.11
CA TRP A 491 -11.63 -14.62 15.61
C TRP A 491 -12.50 -15.22 16.69
N THR A 492 -11.88 -15.83 17.71
CA THR A 492 -12.62 -16.60 18.73
C THR A 492 -12.64 -15.93 20.10
N GLY A 493 -11.72 -15.03 20.37
CA GLY A 493 -11.54 -14.42 21.69
C GLY A 493 -10.78 -15.31 22.68
N GLN A 494 -10.33 -16.50 22.26
CA GLN A 494 -9.57 -17.41 23.14
C GLN A 494 -8.18 -16.85 23.40
N THR A 495 -7.78 -16.82 24.68
CA THR A 495 -6.43 -16.38 25.10
C THR A 495 -5.49 -17.58 25.22
N LEU A 496 -4.27 -17.40 24.74
CA LEU A 496 -3.19 -18.39 24.75
C LEU A 496 -1.92 -17.76 25.33
N GLU A 497 -1.11 -18.56 26.00
CA GLU A 497 0.20 -18.12 26.49
C GLU A 497 1.21 -18.02 25.33
N GLY A 498 2.14 -17.07 25.44
CA GLY A 498 3.25 -16.97 24.51
C GLY A 498 4.35 -17.98 24.79
N GLY A 499 5.33 -18.07 23.88
CA GLY A 499 6.47 -19.00 23.94
C GLY A 499 6.16 -20.38 23.37
N GLN A 500 5.07 -20.55 22.63
CA GLN A 500 4.65 -21.84 22.07
C GLN A 500 4.33 -21.75 20.58
N THR A 501 4.45 -22.88 19.89
CA THR A 501 3.97 -23.07 18.52
C THR A 501 2.68 -23.85 18.57
N ILE A 502 1.67 -23.38 17.85
CA ILE A 502 0.35 -24.02 17.77
C ILE A 502 0.01 -24.39 16.34
N GLN A 503 -0.86 -25.38 16.17
CA GLN A 503 -1.52 -25.69 14.90
C GLN A 503 -2.87 -24.99 14.87
N ARG A 504 -3.05 -24.05 13.93
CA ARG A 504 -4.29 -23.29 13.81
C ARG A 504 -5.06 -23.74 12.57
N GLU A 505 -6.29 -24.17 12.78
CA GLU A 505 -7.24 -24.42 11.69
C GLU A 505 -7.52 -23.12 10.92
N VAL A 506 -7.41 -23.19 9.59
CA VAL A 506 -7.53 -22.02 8.72
C VAL A 506 -8.53 -22.23 7.58
N PRO A 507 -9.83 -22.35 7.88
CA PRO A 507 -10.86 -22.30 6.83
C PRO A 507 -10.52 -21.22 5.81
N ILE A 508 -11.01 -21.34 4.59
CA ILE A 508 -10.60 -20.45 3.49
C ILE A 508 -10.83 -18.96 3.78
N ASP A 509 -11.80 -18.66 4.64
CA ASP A 509 -12.16 -17.30 5.07
C ASP A 509 -11.46 -16.87 6.38
N ILE A 510 -10.54 -17.67 6.91
CA ILE A 510 -9.78 -17.38 8.14
C ILE A 510 -8.28 -17.34 7.86
N MET A 511 -7.66 -16.21 8.19
CA MET A 511 -6.21 -16.06 8.35
C MET A 511 -5.91 -15.92 9.84
N PRO A 512 -4.89 -16.60 10.38
CA PRO A 512 -4.50 -16.43 11.79
C PRO A 512 -4.11 -14.98 12.11
N ILE A 513 -4.81 -14.43 13.07
CA ILE A 513 -4.59 -13.10 13.62
C ILE A 513 -4.72 -13.21 15.14
N TYR A 514 -3.72 -12.77 15.86
CA TYR A 514 -3.75 -12.71 17.32
C TYR A 514 -3.55 -11.27 17.78
N VAL A 515 -4.21 -10.92 18.86
CA VAL A 515 -4.04 -9.61 19.47
C VAL A 515 -3.25 -9.78 20.78
N ARG A 516 -2.22 -8.97 20.93
CA ARG A 516 -1.38 -8.97 22.13
C ARG A 516 -2.21 -8.59 23.36
N ALA A 517 -2.08 -9.32 24.46
CA ALA A 517 -2.65 -8.92 25.74
C ALA A 517 -2.18 -7.51 26.14
N GLY A 518 -3.04 -6.71 26.71
CA GLY A 518 -2.77 -5.30 26.91
C GLY A 518 -2.90 -4.49 25.62
N SER A 519 -3.96 -4.71 24.84
CA SER A 519 -4.25 -3.92 23.64
C SER A 519 -5.59 -3.20 23.74
N ILE A 520 -5.64 -1.96 23.22
CA ILE A 520 -6.85 -1.18 23.01
C ILE A 520 -7.01 -0.96 21.51
N LEU A 521 -8.11 -1.47 20.92
CA LEU A 521 -8.37 -1.33 19.49
C LEU A 521 -9.65 -0.53 19.25
N PRO A 522 -9.55 0.66 18.63
CA PRO A 522 -10.73 1.38 18.15
C PRO A 522 -11.30 0.69 16.93
N TRP A 523 -12.57 0.34 16.98
CA TRP A 523 -13.31 -0.32 15.93
C TRP A 523 -14.26 0.66 15.26
N GLY A 524 -14.02 0.93 13.97
CA GLY A 524 -14.74 1.91 13.16
C GLY A 524 -16.13 1.45 12.72
N PRO A 525 -16.95 2.37 12.19
CA PRO A 525 -18.26 2.03 11.62
C PRO A 525 -18.14 1.21 10.33
N ALA A 526 -19.21 0.48 9.97
CA ALA A 526 -19.33 -0.08 8.62
C ALA A 526 -19.58 1.04 7.61
N VAL A 527 -18.74 1.12 6.60
CA VAL A 527 -18.75 2.20 5.59
C VAL A 527 -18.42 1.65 4.20
N GLN A 528 -18.76 2.41 3.16
CA GLN A 528 -18.40 2.14 1.77
C GLN A 528 -17.16 2.93 1.29
N TYR A 529 -16.78 3.97 2.02
CA TYR A 529 -15.55 4.74 1.81
C TYR A 529 -15.14 5.38 3.14
N SER A 530 -13.88 5.73 3.29
CA SER A 530 -13.27 6.07 4.58
C SER A 530 -13.92 7.25 5.31
N THR A 531 -14.48 8.21 4.59
CA THR A 531 -15.09 9.43 5.14
C THR A 531 -16.62 9.41 5.17
N GLU A 532 -17.27 8.24 4.87
CA GLU A 532 -18.73 8.13 4.82
C GLU A 532 -19.40 8.47 6.16
N LYS A 533 -18.80 8.02 7.25
CA LYS A 533 -19.31 8.28 8.60
C LYS A 533 -18.24 8.87 9.49
N LYS A 534 -18.64 9.82 10.32
CA LYS A 534 -17.78 10.34 11.38
C LYS A 534 -17.53 9.26 12.43
N TRP A 535 -16.41 9.39 13.15
CA TRP A 535 -16.05 8.51 14.27
C TRP A 535 -16.71 8.96 15.59
N ASP A 536 -17.97 9.35 15.49
CA ASP A 536 -18.77 9.86 16.61
C ASP A 536 -19.35 8.73 17.50
N ASN A 537 -19.29 7.48 17.00
CA ASN A 537 -19.72 6.28 17.70
C ASN A 537 -18.74 5.14 17.45
N LEU A 538 -17.64 5.09 18.20
CA LEU A 538 -16.62 4.06 18.09
C LEU A 538 -16.81 2.98 19.15
N THR A 539 -16.53 1.72 18.77
CA THR A 539 -16.37 0.63 19.73
C THR A 539 -14.91 0.51 20.12
N ILE A 540 -14.62 0.51 21.41
CA ILE A 540 -13.28 0.32 21.96
C ILE A 540 -13.20 -1.11 22.50
N ARG A 541 -12.42 -1.94 21.82
CA ARG A 541 -12.15 -3.32 22.19
C ARG A 541 -10.90 -3.40 23.05
N ILE A 542 -11.04 -3.88 24.29
CA ILE A 542 -9.93 -4.07 25.23
C ILE A 542 -9.58 -5.54 25.27
N TYR A 543 -8.33 -5.87 25.04
CA TYR A 543 -7.79 -7.21 25.13
C TYR A 543 -7.00 -7.31 26.45
N PRO A 544 -7.59 -7.94 27.50
CA PRO A 544 -7.02 -7.95 28.84
C PRO A 544 -5.76 -8.84 28.95
N GLY A 545 -5.14 -8.80 30.14
CA GLY A 545 -3.98 -9.63 30.51
C GLY A 545 -2.68 -8.84 30.64
N ALA A 546 -2.69 -7.53 30.35
CA ALA A 546 -1.63 -6.58 30.67
C ALA A 546 -2.17 -5.15 30.55
N ASP A 547 -1.45 -4.19 31.11
CA ASP A 547 -1.74 -2.76 30.93
C ASP A 547 -1.57 -2.35 29.46
N ALA A 548 -2.34 -1.35 29.02
CA ALA A 548 -2.33 -0.87 27.65
C ALA A 548 -2.42 0.64 27.54
N GLU A 549 -1.84 1.15 26.45
CA GLU A 549 -2.07 2.53 26.01
C GLU A 549 -2.39 2.56 24.51
N PHE A 550 -3.29 3.46 24.11
CA PHE A 550 -3.58 3.76 22.72
C PHE A 550 -3.92 5.25 22.56
N THR A 551 -3.37 5.87 21.53
CA THR A 551 -3.69 7.27 21.20
C THR A 551 -4.55 7.32 19.95
N LEU A 552 -5.82 7.67 20.09
CA LEU A 552 -6.70 7.95 18.95
C LEU A 552 -6.34 9.33 18.38
N TYR A 553 -6.01 9.37 17.11
CA TYR A 553 -5.64 10.57 16.36
C TYR A 553 -6.72 10.93 15.33
N GLU A 554 -7.01 12.22 15.20
CA GLU A 554 -7.93 12.76 14.20
C GLU A 554 -7.51 14.17 13.76
N ASP A 555 -7.70 14.49 12.48
CA ASP A 555 -7.49 15.80 11.87
C ASP A 555 -8.51 16.04 10.71
N GLU A 556 -8.20 16.91 9.78
CA GLU A 556 -9.05 17.19 8.59
C GLU A 556 -8.88 16.17 7.46
N PHE A 557 -8.10 15.10 7.64
CA PHE A 557 -7.88 13.90 6.82
C PHE A 557 -7.13 14.06 5.49
N ASP A 558 -7.11 15.23 4.85
CA ASP A 558 -6.50 15.37 3.52
C ASP A 558 -5.71 16.67 3.28
N ASN A 559 -5.51 17.52 4.25
CA ASN A 559 -4.68 18.72 4.13
C ASN A 559 -3.47 18.69 5.07
N TYR A 560 -2.60 19.69 4.95
CA TYR A 560 -1.40 19.81 5.77
C TYR A 560 -1.57 20.70 7.01
N ASN A 561 -2.80 21.00 7.43
CA ASN A 561 -3.05 21.79 8.64
C ASN A 561 -2.56 21.10 9.91
N TYR A 562 -2.43 19.77 9.90
CA TYR A 562 -1.86 19.01 11.01
C TYR A 562 -0.41 19.43 11.33
N GLU A 563 0.38 19.86 10.37
CA GLU A 563 1.74 20.38 10.56
C GLU A 563 1.74 21.70 11.37
N LYS A 564 0.61 22.40 11.39
CA LYS A 564 0.36 23.62 12.17
C LYS A 564 -0.37 23.36 13.48
N GLY A 565 -0.47 22.08 13.89
CA GLY A 565 -1.14 21.67 15.13
C GLY A 565 -2.67 21.52 15.02
N ALA A 566 -3.26 21.56 13.80
CA ALA A 566 -4.69 21.34 13.60
C ALA A 566 -5.05 19.87 13.62
N TYR A 567 -5.01 19.26 14.78
CA TYR A 567 -5.40 17.86 15.04
C TYR A 567 -5.82 17.66 16.49
N THR A 568 -6.38 16.52 16.79
CA THR A 568 -6.70 16.09 18.16
C THR A 568 -6.14 14.72 18.47
N THR A 569 -5.75 14.54 19.74
CA THR A 569 -5.39 13.23 20.28
C THR A 569 -6.19 12.92 21.53
N ILE A 570 -6.59 11.65 21.69
CA ILE A 570 -7.24 11.13 22.90
C ILE A 570 -6.43 9.90 23.34
N LEU A 571 -5.68 10.05 24.43
CA LEU A 571 -4.95 8.95 25.03
C LEU A 571 -5.89 8.08 25.86
N MET A 572 -5.93 6.80 25.59
CA MET A 572 -6.65 5.77 26.33
C MET A 572 -5.65 4.89 27.07
N LYS A 573 -5.90 4.61 28.34
CA LYS A 573 -5.08 3.74 29.18
C LYS A 573 -5.94 2.67 29.85
N TRP A 574 -5.51 1.45 29.78
CA TRP A 574 -6.09 0.32 30.49
C TRP A 574 -5.19 -0.12 31.63
N ASP A 575 -5.73 -0.15 32.84
CA ASP A 575 -5.13 -0.78 34.00
C ASP A 575 -5.77 -2.15 34.17
N ASP A 576 -5.00 -3.19 33.88
CA ASP A 576 -5.52 -4.57 33.85
C ASP A 576 -5.87 -5.08 35.25
N LYS A 577 -5.07 -4.72 36.25
CA LYS A 577 -5.31 -5.10 37.65
C LYS A 577 -6.57 -4.46 38.21
N GLU A 578 -6.71 -3.16 37.98
CA GLU A 578 -7.86 -2.40 38.47
C GLU A 578 -9.08 -2.51 37.55
N ARG A 579 -8.95 -3.19 36.40
CA ARG A 579 -10.01 -3.34 35.39
C ARG A 579 -10.63 -1.99 35.01
N THR A 580 -9.79 -0.98 34.80
CA THR A 580 -10.20 0.40 34.59
C THR A 580 -9.63 0.95 33.28
N LEU A 581 -10.53 1.41 32.39
CA LEU A 581 -10.16 2.19 31.22
C LEU A 581 -10.23 3.68 31.56
N THR A 582 -9.11 4.37 31.46
CA THR A 582 -9.04 5.84 31.53
C THR A 582 -9.00 6.41 30.12
N ILE A 583 -10.03 7.13 29.71
CA ILE A 583 -10.04 7.94 28.50
C ILE A 583 -9.68 9.37 28.90
N ASN A 584 -8.47 9.80 28.56
CA ASN A 584 -7.93 11.08 28.99
C ASN A 584 -8.62 12.27 28.32
N GLU A 585 -8.36 13.46 28.81
CA GLU A 585 -8.79 14.70 28.18
C GLU A 585 -8.26 14.80 26.75
N ARG A 586 -9.13 15.20 25.81
CA ARG A 586 -8.75 15.45 24.41
C ARG A 586 -7.77 16.63 24.33
N LYS A 587 -6.66 16.44 23.66
CA LYS A 587 -5.67 17.47 23.37
C LYS A 587 -5.82 17.98 21.94
N GLY A 588 -5.60 19.28 21.74
CA GLY A 588 -5.63 19.92 20.44
C GLY A 588 -7.04 20.25 19.93
N ASN A 589 -7.08 20.82 18.74
CA ASN A 589 -8.33 21.13 18.02
C ASN A 589 -8.07 21.23 16.51
N TYR A 590 -9.12 21.07 15.72
CA TYR A 590 -9.10 21.31 14.27
C TYR A 590 -10.51 21.67 13.78
N LYS A 591 -10.62 22.23 12.60
CA LYS A 591 -11.91 22.61 11.99
C LYS A 591 -12.75 21.35 11.72
N GLY A 592 -13.97 21.31 12.26
CA GLY A 592 -14.88 20.17 12.09
C GLY A 592 -14.70 19.04 13.10
N MET A 593 -13.80 19.18 14.10
CA MET A 593 -13.60 18.16 15.13
C MET A 593 -14.89 17.79 15.85
N LEU A 594 -14.99 16.54 16.25
CA LEU A 594 -16.11 16.02 17.05
C LEU A 594 -16.01 16.53 18.48
N LYS A 595 -16.91 17.43 18.87
CA LYS A 595 -16.97 17.95 20.27
C LYS A 595 -17.48 16.88 21.23
N ASN A 596 -18.48 16.11 20.80
CA ASN A 596 -19.12 15.03 21.56
C ASN A 596 -19.06 13.75 20.74
N ARG A 597 -18.83 12.63 21.41
CA ARG A 597 -18.90 11.29 20.82
C ARG A 597 -19.32 10.24 21.83
N LYS A 598 -19.71 9.09 21.33
CA LYS A 598 -20.00 7.90 22.11
C LYS A 598 -18.87 6.90 21.95
N PHE A 599 -18.41 6.33 23.06
CA PHE A 599 -17.55 5.16 23.08
C PHE A 599 -18.34 3.98 23.65
N ASN A 600 -18.45 2.89 22.88
CA ASN A 600 -18.96 1.62 23.34
C ASN A 600 -17.76 0.76 23.73
N ILE A 601 -17.69 0.34 24.97
CA ILE A 601 -16.55 -0.35 25.52
C ILE A 601 -16.84 -1.84 25.62
N ILE A 602 -15.94 -2.66 25.13
CA ILE A 602 -16.02 -4.11 25.18
C ILE A 602 -14.72 -4.67 25.74
N LEU A 603 -14.83 -5.43 26.80
CA LEU A 603 -13.77 -6.34 27.22
C LEU A 603 -13.91 -7.61 26.40
N VAL A 604 -12.87 -7.90 25.62
CA VAL A 604 -12.88 -9.06 24.72
C VAL A 604 -12.74 -10.35 25.51
N GLU A 605 -13.66 -11.26 25.23
CA GLU A 605 -13.74 -12.60 25.82
C GLU A 605 -14.14 -13.62 24.74
N PRO A 606 -14.02 -14.93 24.96
CA PRO A 606 -14.47 -15.93 24.02
C PRO A 606 -15.93 -15.70 23.58
N GLY A 607 -16.13 -15.47 22.28
CA GLY A 607 -17.43 -15.21 21.68
C GLY A 607 -17.98 -13.78 21.87
N LYS A 608 -17.24 -12.88 22.53
CA LYS A 608 -17.68 -11.49 22.76
C LYS A 608 -16.62 -10.49 22.29
N GLY A 609 -17.00 -9.57 21.43
CA GLY A 609 -16.11 -8.53 20.92
C GLY A 609 -14.99 -9.00 20.00
N CYS A 610 -14.98 -10.27 19.62
CA CYS A 610 -14.01 -10.88 18.72
C CYS A 610 -14.49 -10.89 17.26
N GLY A 611 -13.57 -11.12 16.32
CA GLY A 611 -13.84 -11.23 14.89
C GLY A 611 -14.21 -9.91 14.21
N ASP A 612 -14.71 -10.03 12.99
CA ASP A 612 -15.00 -8.92 12.08
C ASP A 612 -16.40 -8.30 12.28
N LYS A 613 -17.24 -8.91 13.09
CA LYS A 613 -18.63 -8.47 13.30
C LYS A 613 -18.75 -7.47 14.45
N ASP A 614 -19.81 -6.66 14.38
CA ASP A 614 -20.21 -5.83 15.52
C ASP A 614 -20.71 -6.71 16.66
N SER A 615 -20.33 -6.36 17.88
CA SER A 615 -20.88 -7.02 19.06
C SER A 615 -22.33 -6.55 19.31
N PRO A 616 -23.26 -7.46 19.59
CA PRO A 616 -24.62 -7.08 19.92
C PRO A 616 -24.76 -6.37 21.27
N THR A 617 -23.77 -6.52 22.15
CA THR A 617 -23.75 -5.95 23.50
C THR A 617 -22.43 -5.29 23.81
N PHE A 618 -22.46 -4.31 24.71
CA PHE A 618 -21.31 -3.58 25.22
C PHE A 618 -21.27 -3.71 26.76
N ASP A 619 -20.08 -3.75 27.33
CA ASP A 619 -19.94 -3.71 28.79
C ASP A 619 -20.37 -2.34 29.32
N GLN A 620 -19.95 -1.28 28.64
CA GLN A 620 -20.40 0.07 28.94
C GLN A 620 -20.50 0.92 27.66
N SER A 621 -21.35 1.95 27.72
CA SER A 621 -21.42 2.99 26.69
C SER A 621 -21.35 4.35 27.37
N ILE A 622 -20.39 5.17 26.96
CA ILE A 622 -20.15 6.47 27.57
C ILE A 622 -20.29 7.60 26.55
N SER A 623 -20.79 8.74 27.02
CA SER A 623 -20.74 9.99 26.27
C SER A 623 -19.45 10.74 26.64
N TYR A 624 -18.57 10.93 25.65
CA TYR A 624 -17.29 11.63 25.82
C TYR A 624 -17.39 13.05 25.24
N LYS A 625 -17.11 14.05 26.09
CA LYS A 625 -17.19 15.49 25.76
C LYS A 625 -15.82 16.18 25.81
N GLY A 626 -14.74 15.43 25.71
CA GLY A 626 -13.37 15.96 25.72
C GLY A 626 -12.72 16.06 27.10
N LYS A 627 -13.42 15.70 28.17
CA LYS A 627 -12.87 15.62 29.53
C LYS A 627 -12.55 14.18 29.89
N GLN A 628 -11.62 13.98 30.83
CA GLN A 628 -11.25 12.63 31.27
C GLN A 628 -12.46 11.88 31.84
N VAL A 629 -12.54 10.60 31.50
CA VAL A 629 -13.55 9.66 32.03
C VAL A 629 -12.84 8.36 32.42
N ASN A 630 -13.17 7.84 33.60
CA ASN A 630 -12.74 6.52 34.06
C ASN A 630 -13.91 5.54 33.96
N VAL A 631 -13.66 4.39 33.41
CA VAL A 631 -14.66 3.33 33.16
C VAL A 631 -14.17 2.06 33.84
N LYS A 632 -14.85 1.63 34.88
CA LYS A 632 -14.58 0.37 35.61
C LYS A 632 -15.36 -0.75 34.90
N LEU A 633 -14.68 -1.86 34.54
CA LEU A 633 -15.26 -3.03 33.86
C LEU A 633 -15.24 -4.28 34.74
#